data_31c121c09fcbd2d0da29166d0177a56a
#
_entry.id   31c121c09fcbd2d0da29166d0177a56a
#
_cell.length_a   1.000
_cell.length_b   1.000
_cell.length_c   1.000
_cell.angle_alpha   90.00
_cell.angle_beta   90.00
_cell.angle_gamma   90.00
#
_symmetry.space_group_name_H-M   'P 1'
#
loop_
_entity.id
_entity.type
_entity.pdbx_description
1 polymer ?
#
loop_
_entity_poly.entity_id
_entity_poly.type
_entity_poly.pdbx_seq_one_letter_code
_entity_poly.pdbx_strand_id
1 'polypeptide(L)'
;MMASACLFGGVMALGFWLPYRAQFAIARSWARILFWVLDRLCGLTFTVEGREHIPPGNHIVMSNHTSAWETVAQFLIFPPQVWVLKRELLWIPFVGWGLKLLRPIAINRGEGHRAVNQVLEQGKARLADGLWIIIFPEGTRVVAGQARKFGVSGAMLAIASGKSVVPLSHNAGTFWSRRGFLKKPGTIRVVIGEPIDSTGKKPRELSEEVKQSIEAGLARIASS
;
A
#
# COMPACT_ATOMS: atom_id res chain seq x y z
N MET A 1 0.03 8.61 -16.17
CA MET A 1 -0.55 7.77 -15.11
C MET A 1 -2.07 7.90 -14.99
N MET A 2 -2.65 9.12 -14.82
CA MET A 2 -4.13 9.25 -14.71
C MET A 2 -4.85 8.66 -15.93
N ALA A 3 -4.44 9.01 -17.16
CA ALA A 3 -5.05 8.46 -18.38
C ALA A 3 -4.97 6.93 -18.44
N SER A 4 -3.81 6.34 -18.12
CA SER A 4 -3.66 4.88 -18.07
C SER A 4 -4.50 4.24 -16.96
N ALA A 5 -4.64 4.90 -15.81
CA ALA A 5 -5.49 4.42 -14.71
C ALA A 5 -6.99 4.51 -15.08
N CYS A 6 -7.42 5.53 -15.82
CA CYS A 6 -8.78 5.64 -16.35
C CYS A 6 -9.08 4.54 -17.36
N LEU A 7 -8.19 4.34 -18.34
CA LEU A 7 -8.32 3.27 -19.34
C LEU A 7 -8.40 1.90 -18.66
N PHE A 8 -7.49 1.64 -17.74
CA PHE A 8 -7.44 0.39 -17.01
C PHE A 8 -8.67 0.17 -16.12
N GLY A 9 -9.14 1.20 -15.42
CA GLY A 9 -10.37 1.14 -14.64
C GLY A 9 -11.60 0.84 -15.48
N GLY A 10 -11.66 1.37 -16.72
CA GLY A 10 -12.69 1.03 -17.71
C GLY A 10 -12.61 -0.43 -18.15
N VAL A 11 -11.41 -0.93 -18.46
CA VAL A 11 -11.20 -2.35 -18.82
C VAL A 11 -11.60 -3.27 -17.67
N MET A 12 -11.22 -2.94 -16.43
CA MET A 12 -11.66 -3.69 -15.26
C MET A 12 -13.18 -3.69 -15.09
N ALA A 13 -13.83 -2.54 -15.32
CA ALA A 13 -15.27 -2.43 -15.22
C ALA A 13 -16.01 -3.33 -16.24
N LEU A 14 -15.45 -3.50 -17.43
CA LEU A 14 -15.98 -4.44 -18.43
C LEU A 14 -15.89 -5.90 -17.99
N GLY A 15 -14.99 -6.24 -17.07
CA GLY A 15 -14.84 -7.57 -16.48
C GLY A 15 -15.40 -7.68 -15.05
N PHE A 16 -16.42 -6.90 -14.67
CA PHE A 16 -16.93 -6.83 -13.29
C PHE A 16 -17.38 -8.17 -12.71
N TRP A 17 -17.78 -9.15 -13.54
CA TRP A 17 -18.17 -10.50 -13.15
C TRP A 17 -17.00 -11.44 -12.84
N LEU A 18 -15.76 -11.04 -13.15
CA LEU A 18 -14.59 -11.87 -12.90
C LEU A 18 -14.32 -12.00 -11.40
N PRO A 19 -13.83 -13.16 -10.94
CA PRO A 19 -13.45 -13.35 -9.54
C PRO A 19 -12.29 -12.42 -9.18
N TYR A 20 -12.17 -12.07 -7.88
CA TYR A 20 -11.17 -11.14 -7.38
C TYR A 20 -9.73 -11.44 -7.86
N ARG A 21 -9.34 -12.71 -7.87
CA ARG A 21 -7.99 -13.12 -8.34
C ARG A 21 -7.73 -12.72 -9.79
N ALA A 22 -8.72 -12.82 -10.66
CA ALA A 22 -8.62 -12.40 -12.06
C ALA A 22 -8.55 -10.87 -12.16
N GLN A 23 -9.38 -10.14 -11.42
CA GLN A 23 -9.31 -8.68 -11.33
C GLN A 23 -7.93 -8.21 -10.83
N PHE A 24 -7.41 -8.87 -9.82
CA PHE A 24 -6.06 -8.58 -9.30
C PHE A 24 -4.97 -8.88 -10.33
N ALA A 25 -5.08 -9.98 -11.07
CA ALA A 25 -4.13 -10.33 -12.14
C ALA A 25 -4.12 -9.30 -13.27
N ILE A 26 -5.30 -8.78 -13.67
CA ILE A 26 -5.42 -7.69 -14.62
C ILE A 26 -4.71 -6.43 -14.08
N ALA A 27 -4.98 -6.05 -12.81
CA ALA A 27 -4.31 -4.92 -12.15
C ALA A 27 -2.79 -5.09 -12.09
N ARG A 28 -2.33 -6.29 -11.77
CA ARG A 28 -0.91 -6.64 -11.76
C ARG A 28 -0.26 -6.53 -13.14
N SER A 29 -0.98 -6.92 -14.20
CA SER A 29 -0.49 -6.79 -15.57
C SER A 29 -0.38 -5.33 -16.00
N TRP A 30 -1.36 -4.50 -15.66
CA TRP A 30 -1.26 -3.05 -15.85
C TRP A 30 -0.06 -2.45 -15.09
N ALA A 31 0.17 -2.85 -13.85
CA ALA A 31 1.32 -2.38 -13.08
C ALA A 31 2.64 -2.75 -13.79
N ARG A 32 2.78 -3.98 -14.32
CA ARG A 32 3.96 -4.39 -15.10
C ARG A 32 4.18 -3.50 -16.32
N ILE A 33 3.13 -3.25 -17.10
CA ILE A 33 3.20 -2.38 -18.29
C ILE A 33 3.60 -0.96 -17.88
N LEU A 34 2.99 -0.41 -16.81
CA LEU A 34 3.30 0.92 -16.32
C LEU A 34 4.78 1.04 -15.90
N PHE A 35 5.31 0.05 -15.17
CA PHE A 35 6.70 0.07 -14.75
C PHE A 35 7.67 -0.14 -15.90
N TRP A 36 7.33 -0.95 -16.88
CA TRP A 36 8.09 -1.07 -18.12
C TRP A 36 8.15 0.27 -18.87
N VAL A 37 7.03 0.99 -18.98
CA VAL A 37 6.98 2.33 -19.58
C VAL A 37 7.81 3.34 -18.78
N LEU A 38 7.73 3.32 -17.45
CA LEU A 38 8.51 4.20 -16.58
C LEU A 38 10.02 3.96 -16.72
N ASP A 39 10.44 2.72 -16.81
CA ASP A 39 11.83 2.36 -17.08
C ASP A 39 12.29 2.91 -18.44
N ARG A 40 11.54 2.61 -19.51
CA ARG A 40 11.94 2.99 -20.89
C ARG A 40 11.89 4.49 -21.17
N LEU A 41 10.89 5.20 -20.64
CA LEU A 41 10.69 6.62 -20.93
C LEU A 41 11.30 7.56 -19.88
N CYS A 42 11.39 7.11 -18.63
CA CYS A 42 11.83 7.94 -17.52
C CYS A 42 13.14 7.46 -16.89
N GLY A 43 13.67 6.29 -17.29
CA GLY A 43 14.82 5.67 -16.64
C GLY A 43 14.55 5.40 -15.14
N LEU A 44 13.30 5.13 -14.77
CA LEU A 44 12.89 4.94 -13.38
C LEU A 44 12.59 3.47 -13.10
N THR A 45 13.51 2.82 -12.39
CA THR A 45 13.45 1.41 -11.99
C THR A 45 13.22 1.24 -10.50
N PHE A 46 13.15 0.01 -10.00
CA PHE A 46 13.12 -0.26 -8.57
C PHE A 46 13.74 -1.60 -8.21
N THR A 47 14.25 -1.69 -6.98
CA THR A 47 14.75 -2.92 -6.36
C THR A 47 13.99 -3.20 -5.08
N VAL A 48 13.90 -4.47 -4.70
CA VAL A 48 13.22 -4.93 -3.47
C VAL A 48 14.15 -5.85 -2.69
N GLU A 49 14.51 -5.44 -1.49
CA GLU A 49 15.27 -6.20 -0.51
C GLU A 49 14.32 -6.78 0.55
N GLY A 50 14.65 -7.92 1.16
CA GLY A 50 13.87 -8.54 2.23
C GLY A 50 12.63 -9.28 1.75
N ARG A 51 12.58 -9.78 0.51
CA ARG A 51 11.44 -10.58 0.03
C ARG A 51 11.23 -11.86 0.85
N GLU A 52 12.27 -12.40 1.42
CA GLU A 52 12.29 -13.52 2.36
C GLU A 52 11.51 -13.25 3.65
N HIS A 53 11.33 -11.99 4.00
CA HIS A 53 10.54 -11.56 5.16
C HIS A 53 9.03 -11.58 4.91
N ILE A 54 8.56 -11.90 3.69
CA ILE A 54 7.13 -12.05 3.43
C ILE A 54 6.66 -13.40 4.00
N PRO A 55 5.93 -13.41 5.12
CA PRO A 55 5.54 -14.66 5.77
C PRO A 55 4.43 -15.37 4.95
N PRO A 56 4.29 -16.70 5.12
CA PRO A 56 3.21 -17.45 4.48
C PRO A 56 1.84 -17.03 5.01
N GLY A 57 0.81 -17.16 4.16
CA GLY A 57 -0.55 -16.75 4.50
C GLY A 57 -0.88 -15.33 4.09
N ASN A 58 -1.63 -14.62 4.94
CA ASN A 58 -2.02 -13.22 4.71
C ASN A 58 -1.84 -12.38 5.99
N HIS A 59 -1.29 -11.21 5.80
CA HIS A 59 -0.86 -10.31 6.88
C HIS A 59 -1.16 -8.84 6.53
N ILE A 60 -0.73 -7.94 7.37
CA ILE A 60 -0.89 -6.50 7.19
C ILE A 60 0.46 -5.89 6.83
N VAL A 61 0.54 -5.17 5.73
CA VAL A 61 1.71 -4.36 5.38
C VAL A 61 1.46 -2.93 5.87
N MET A 62 2.39 -2.38 6.61
CA MET A 62 2.41 -0.96 6.93
C MET A 62 3.61 -0.30 6.24
N SER A 63 3.34 0.72 5.43
CA SER A 63 4.34 1.36 4.58
C SER A 63 4.33 2.87 4.74
N ASN A 64 5.50 3.51 4.63
CA ASN A 64 5.56 4.95 4.46
C ASN A 64 4.84 5.38 3.17
N HIS A 65 4.28 6.61 3.16
CA HIS A 65 3.44 7.10 2.06
C HIS A 65 3.95 8.43 1.52
N THR A 66 4.72 8.41 0.43
CA THR A 66 5.39 9.60 -0.11
C THR A 66 5.08 9.86 -1.58
N SER A 67 4.54 8.87 -2.31
CA SER A 67 4.31 8.93 -3.76
C SER A 67 2.98 8.27 -4.17
N ALA A 68 2.64 8.32 -5.43
CA ALA A 68 1.64 7.45 -6.03
C ALA A 68 2.26 6.11 -6.49
N TRP A 69 3.57 6.05 -6.59
CA TRP A 69 4.34 4.92 -7.05
C TRP A 69 4.09 3.66 -6.21
N GLU A 70 4.17 3.78 -4.88
CA GLU A 70 4.03 2.65 -3.97
C GLU A 70 2.68 1.97 -4.06
N THR A 71 1.61 2.72 -4.34
CA THR A 71 0.27 2.13 -4.48
C THR A 71 0.15 1.18 -5.68
N VAL A 72 0.99 1.38 -6.70
CA VAL A 72 1.05 0.51 -7.88
C VAL A 72 2.12 -0.57 -7.70
N ALA A 73 3.28 -0.23 -7.13
CA ALA A 73 4.39 -1.18 -6.94
C ALA A 73 3.98 -2.39 -6.09
N GLN A 74 3.14 -2.18 -5.10
CA GLN A 74 2.67 -3.24 -4.20
C GLN A 74 1.92 -4.37 -4.93
N PHE A 75 1.31 -4.13 -6.10
CA PHE A 75 0.78 -5.21 -6.94
C PHE A 75 1.84 -6.22 -7.39
N LEU A 76 3.10 -5.79 -7.50
CA LEU A 76 4.23 -6.61 -7.95
C LEU A 76 5.04 -7.20 -6.79
N ILE A 77 4.89 -6.65 -5.60
CA ILE A 77 5.69 -7.02 -4.41
C ILE A 77 4.98 -8.09 -3.60
N PHE A 78 3.69 -7.89 -3.30
CA PHE A 78 2.92 -8.75 -2.40
C PHE A 78 1.91 -9.65 -3.13
N PRO A 79 1.41 -10.71 -2.46
CA PRO A 79 0.27 -11.50 -2.93
C PRO A 79 -1.01 -10.67 -3.08
N PRO A 80 -2.15 -11.24 -3.52
CA PRO A 80 -3.42 -10.53 -3.63
C PRO A 80 -3.79 -9.76 -2.37
N GLN A 81 -4.02 -8.45 -2.51
CA GLN A 81 -4.09 -7.50 -1.41
C GLN A 81 -5.11 -6.39 -1.66
N VAL A 82 -5.57 -5.77 -0.60
CA VAL A 82 -6.43 -4.60 -0.62
C VAL A 82 -5.79 -3.42 0.12
N TRP A 83 -6.22 -2.20 -0.20
CA TRP A 83 -5.71 -0.98 0.45
C TRP A 83 -6.75 -0.33 1.33
N VAL A 84 -6.30 0.26 2.43
CA VAL A 84 -7.10 1.24 3.16
C VAL A 84 -7.00 2.57 2.43
N LEU A 85 -8.12 3.04 1.90
CA LEU A 85 -8.17 4.27 1.10
C LEU A 85 -9.33 5.19 1.52
N LYS A 86 -9.24 6.45 1.09
CA LYS A 86 -10.28 7.43 1.30
C LYS A 86 -11.49 7.11 0.42
N ARG A 87 -12.70 7.07 1.02
CA ARG A 87 -13.95 6.66 0.34
C ARG A 87 -14.23 7.47 -0.93
N GLU A 88 -13.92 8.75 -0.94
CA GLU A 88 -14.17 9.64 -2.06
C GLU A 88 -13.40 9.26 -3.33
N LEU A 89 -12.28 8.49 -3.21
CA LEU A 89 -11.57 7.98 -4.37
C LEU A 89 -12.40 7.00 -5.20
N LEU A 90 -13.40 6.36 -4.58
CA LEU A 90 -14.30 5.45 -5.28
C LEU A 90 -15.33 6.17 -6.17
N TRP A 91 -15.44 7.49 -6.06
CA TRP A 91 -16.36 8.31 -6.86
C TRP A 91 -15.70 8.89 -8.11
N ILE A 92 -14.37 8.76 -8.22
CA ILE A 92 -13.65 9.21 -9.43
C ILE A 92 -14.07 8.33 -10.61
N PRO A 93 -14.62 8.87 -11.69
CA PRO A 93 -15.04 8.11 -12.86
C PRO A 93 -13.88 7.22 -13.38
N PHE A 94 -14.20 6.03 -13.86
CA PHE A 94 -13.29 5.00 -14.34
C PHE A 94 -12.31 4.47 -13.27
N VAL A 95 -11.50 5.34 -12.65
CA VAL A 95 -10.55 4.94 -11.60
C VAL A 95 -11.27 4.34 -10.40
N GLY A 96 -12.32 5.00 -9.92
CA GLY A 96 -13.12 4.52 -8.79
C GLY A 96 -13.84 3.20 -9.10
N TRP A 97 -14.25 2.99 -10.35
CA TRP A 97 -14.85 1.72 -10.78
C TRP A 97 -13.86 0.57 -10.69
N GLY A 98 -12.64 0.75 -11.23
CA GLY A 98 -11.57 -0.25 -11.09
C GLY A 98 -11.18 -0.49 -9.63
N LEU A 99 -11.09 0.59 -8.82
CA LEU A 99 -10.78 0.47 -7.38
C LEU A 99 -11.86 -0.32 -6.62
N LYS A 100 -13.15 -0.15 -6.91
CA LYS A 100 -14.25 -0.92 -6.27
C LYS A 100 -14.10 -2.41 -6.51
N LEU A 101 -13.70 -2.83 -7.70
CA LEU A 101 -13.48 -4.23 -8.06
C LEU A 101 -12.29 -4.85 -7.30
N LEU A 102 -11.34 -4.03 -6.88
CA LEU A 102 -10.23 -4.44 -6.00
C LEU A 102 -10.61 -4.50 -4.52
N ARG A 103 -11.90 -4.37 -4.18
CA ARG A 103 -12.49 -4.58 -2.85
C ARG A 103 -11.78 -3.83 -1.71
N PRO A 104 -11.40 -2.54 -1.88
CA PRO A 104 -10.61 -1.81 -0.90
C PRO A 104 -11.37 -1.62 0.41
N ILE A 105 -10.64 -1.31 1.47
CA ILE A 105 -11.19 -0.84 2.74
C ILE A 105 -11.39 0.67 2.61
N ALA A 106 -12.63 1.07 2.36
CA ALA A 106 -12.98 2.47 2.12
C ALA A 106 -13.41 3.17 3.42
N ILE A 107 -12.69 4.20 3.83
CA ILE A 107 -12.92 4.91 5.10
C ILE A 107 -13.20 6.40 4.91
N ASN A 108 -13.96 6.95 5.83
CA ASN A 108 -14.18 8.39 5.99
C ASN A 108 -13.15 8.93 6.99
N ARG A 109 -12.02 9.43 6.51
CA ARG A 109 -10.88 9.82 7.39
C ARG A 109 -11.21 10.91 8.41
N GLY A 110 -12.22 11.73 8.17
CA GLY A 110 -12.66 12.79 9.10
C GLY A 110 -13.46 12.31 10.30
N GLU A 111 -13.84 11.04 10.36
CA GLU A 111 -14.77 10.52 11.39
C GLU A 111 -14.06 9.95 12.64
N GLY A 112 -12.77 10.20 12.85
CA GLY A 112 -12.05 9.80 14.05
C GLY A 112 -12.22 8.32 14.39
N HIS A 113 -12.85 8.00 15.52
CA HIS A 113 -13.08 6.61 15.97
C HIS A 113 -13.90 5.76 14.98
N ARG A 114 -14.85 6.36 14.27
CA ARG A 114 -15.64 5.63 13.25
C ARG A 114 -14.76 5.15 12.10
N ALA A 115 -13.79 5.94 11.68
CA ALA A 115 -12.83 5.53 10.65
C ALA A 115 -12.00 4.32 11.10
N VAL A 116 -11.59 4.27 12.37
CA VAL A 116 -10.90 3.11 12.96
C VAL A 116 -11.78 1.88 12.94
N ASN A 117 -13.04 1.99 13.36
CA ASN A 117 -14.00 0.89 13.34
C ASN A 117 -14.24 0.36 11.92
N GLN A 118 -14.33 1.26 10.91
CA GLN A 118 -14.41 0.86 9.49
C GLN A 118 -13.20 0.06 9.04
N VAL A 119 -11.97 0.40 9.49
CA VAL A 119 -10.76 -0.40 9.21
C VAL A 119 -10.86 -1.76 9.86
N LEU A 120 -11.26 -1.85 11.13
CA LEU A 120 -11.34 -3.11 11.87
C LEU A 120 -12.38 -4.06 11.25
N GLU A 121 -13.59 -3.58 11.01
CA GLU A 121 -14.70 -4.38 10.48
C GLU A 121 -14.40 -4.90 9.07
N GLN A 122 -14.11 -3.98 8.11
CA GLN A 122 -13.82 -4.36 6.74
C GLN A 122 -12.50 -5.13 6.64
N GLY A 123 -11.49 -4.78 7.45
CA GLY A 123 -10.19 -5.42 7.45
C GLY A 123 -10.27 -6.88 7.88
N LYS A 124 -10.98 -7.19 8.98
CA LYS A 124 -11.21 -8.57 9.40
C LYS A 124 -11.86 -9.41 8.30
N ALA A 125 -12.89 -8.86 7.62
CA ALA A 125 -13.53 -9.54 6.51
C ALA A 125 -12.56 -9.83 5.35
N ARG A 126 -11.68 -8.86 4.99
CA ARG A 126 -10.68 -9.06 3.93
C ARG A 126 -9.60 -10.08 4.31
N LEU A 127 -9.17 -10.08 5.58
CA LEU A 127 -8.23 -11.09 6.09
C LEU A 127 -8.87 -12.48 6.10
N ALA A 128 -10.15 -12.62 6.44
CA ALA A 128 -10.88 -13.88 6.34
C ALA A 128 -11.02 -14.37 4.90
N ASP A 129 -11.12 -13.47 3.91
CA ASP A 129 -11.09 -13.79 2.48
C ASP A 129 -9.68 -14.22 1.98
N GLY A 130 -8.65 -14.28 2.85
CA GLY A 130 -7.28 -14.63 2.51
C GLY A 130 -6.49 -13.49 1.84
N LEU A 131 -6.97 -12.25 1.90
CA LEU A 131 -6.32 -11.10 1.28
C LEU A 131 -5.37 -10.40 2.24
N TRP A 132 -4.24 -9.93 1.72
CA TRP A 132 -3.34 -9.04 2.43
C TRP A 132 -3.95 -7.63 2.54
N ILE A 133 -3.55 -6.88 3.55
CA ILE A 133 -4.02 -5.50 3.72
C ILE A 133 -2.84 -4.55 3.72
N ILE A 134 -2.90 -3.53 2.88
CA ILE A 134 -1.91 -2.47 2.83
C ILE A 134 -2.45 -1.23 3.54
N ILE A 135 -1.70 -0.74 4.51
CA ILE A 135 -2.04 0.44 5.29
C ILE A 135 -0.89 1.45 5.23
N PHE A 136 -1.23 2.70 5.00
CA PHE A 136 -0.32 3.82 5.14
C PHE A 136 -0.62 4.52 6.46
N PRO A 137 0.17 4.27 7.53
CA PRO A 137 -0.18 4.70 8.89
C PRO A 137 -0.14 6.23 9.05
N GLU A 138 0.54 6.94 8.15
CA GLU A 138 0.56 8.41 8.11
C GLU A 138 -0.80 9.02 7.71
N GLY A 139 -1.69 8.23 7.12
CA GLY A 139 -3.04 8.62 6.70
C GLY A 139 -3.10 9.55 5.49
N THR A 140 -1.97 10.06 5.02
CA THR A 140 -1.86 10.87 3.77
C THR A 140 -0.41 10.86 3.31
N ARG A 141 -0.17 11.17 2.04
CA ARG A 141 1.19 11.30 1.52
C ARG A 141 1.95 12.41 2.22
N VAL A 142 3.16 12.12 2.65
CA VAL A 142 4.09 13.03 3.32
C VAL A 142 5.21 13.40 2.35
N VAL A 143 5.78 14.59 2.50
CA VAL A 143 6.97 14.97 1.76
C VAL A 143 8.14 14.10 2.23
N ALA A 144 8.97 13.63 1.30
CA ALA A 144 10.14 12.83 1.66
C ALA A 144 11.03 13.57 2.67
N GLY A 145 11.45 12.87 3.72
CA GLY A 145 12.24 13.43 4.82
C GLY A 145 11.43 14.12 5.93
N GLN A 146 10.11 14.27 5.80
CA GLN A 146 9.27 14.78 6.88
C GLN A 146 8.70 13.65 7.72
N ALA A 147 8.84 13.75 9.03
CA ALA A 147 8.21 12.82 9.98
C ALA A 147 6.72 13.15 10.17
N ARG A 148 5.90 12.11 10.30
CA ARG A 148 4.50 12.22 10.68
C ARG A 148 4.14 11.18 11.72
N LYS A 149 3.22 11.52 12.61
CA LYS A 149 2.68 10.59 13.60
C LYS A 149 1.91 9.46 12.89
N PHE A 150 2.17 8.23 13.29
CA PHE A 150 1.45 7.05 12.80
C PHE A 150 0.09 6.90 13.50
N GLY A 151 -0.92 6.58 12.73
CA GLY A 151 -2.23 6.17 13.25
C GLY A 151 -2.17 4.72 13.75
N VAL A 152 -3.01 4.44 14.75
CA VAL A 152 -3.03 3.12 15.42
C VAL A 152 -3.96 2.09 14.77
N SER A 153 -4.73 2.46 13.74
CA SER A 153 -5.75 1.57 13.15
C SER A 153 -5.17 0.28 12.57
N GLY A 154 -3.98 0.34 11.95
CA GLY A 154 -3.28 -0.84 11.43
C GLY A 154 -2.84 -1.79 12.55
N ALA A 155 -2.26 -1.26 13.61
CA ALA A 155 -1.87 -2.02 14.79
C ALA A 155 -3.09 -2.63 15.50
N MET A 156 -4.18 -1.88 15.63
CA MET A 156 -5.44 -2.38 16.19
C MET A 156 -6.01 -3.53 15.36
N LEU A 157 -5.98 -3.42 14.02
CA LEU A 157 -6.43 -4.48 13.13
C LEU A 157 -5.54 -5.73 13.27
N ALA A 158 -4.21 -5.57 13.34
CA ALA A 158 -3.27 -6.67 13.51
C ALA A 158 -3.56 -7.46 14.80
N ILE A 159 -3.67 -6.76 15.92
CA ILE A 159 -3.99 -7.34 17.23
C ILE A 159 -5.35 -8.04 17.21
N ALA A 160 -6.38 -7.37 16.67
CA ALA A 160 -7.75 -7.89 16.64
C ALA A 160 -7.95 -9.09 15.68
N SER A 161 -6.99 -9.34 14.79
CA SER A 161 -7.02 -10.46 13.83
C SER A 161 -5.91 -11.50 14.07
N GLY A 162 -5.03 -11.30 15.05
CA GLY A 162 -3.88 -12.18 15.31
C GLY A 162 -2.90 -12.27 14.14
N LYS A 163 -2.79 -11.17 13.35
CA LYS A 163 -1.91 -11.11 12.17
C LYS A 163 -0.66 -10.29 12.45
N SER A 164 0.47 -10.73 11.92
CA SER A 164 1.71 -9.93 11.97
C SER A 164 1.61 -8.69 11.09
N VAL A 165 2.43 -7.69 11.41
CA VAL A 165 2.64 -6.51 10.57
C VAL A 165 3.97 -6.65 9.85
N VAL A 166 3.97 -6.49 8.53
CA VAL A 166 5.18 -6.45 7.69
C VAL A 166 5.50 -4.99 7.39
N PRO A 167 6.59 -4.43 7.94
CA PRO A 167 7.01 -3.06 7.67
C PRO A 167 7.58 -2.95 6.26
N LEU A 168 7.24 -1.88 5.54
CA LEU A 168 7.76 -1.60 4.21
C LEU A 168 8.28 -0.16 4.14
N SER A 169 9.53 0.00 3.72
CA SER A 169 10.20 1.28 3.55
C SER A 169 10.56 1.50 2.09
N HIS A 170 10.46 2.74 1.60
CA HIS A 170 10.89 3.08 0.24
C HIS A 170 11.20 4.59 0.10
N ASN A 171 12.07 4.93 -0.86
CA ASN A 171 12.44 6.30 -1.20
C ASN A 171 11.70 6.86 -2.44
N ALA A 172 10.54 6.33 -2.78
CA ALA A 172 9.82 6.70 -4.00
C ALA A 172 9.54 8.20 -4.13
N GLY A 173 9.31 8.90 -3.01
CA GLY A 173 9.05 10.33 -3.00
C GLY A 173 10.19 11.21 -3.54
N THR A 174 11.43 10.70 -3.55
CA THR A 174 12.62 11.37 -4.12
C THR A 174 12.55 11.41 -5.65
N PHE A 175 12.07 10.35 -6.27
CA PHE A 175 12.01 10.21 -7.73
C PHE A 175 10.65 10.61 -8.31
N TRP A 176 9.60 10.35 -7.56
CA TRP A 176 8.23 10.67 -7.94
C TRP A 176 7.50 11.36 -6.77
N SER A 177 7.66 12.66 -6.67
CA SER A 177 7.10 13.44 -5.57
C SER A 177 5.56 13.40 -5.52
N ARG A 178 5.00 13.67 -4.35
CA ARG A 178 3.56 13.61 -4.01
C ARG A 178 2.64 14.27 -5.05
N ARG A 179 3.03 15.44 -5.58
CA ARG A 179 2.25 16.23 -6.58
C ARG A 179 3.03 16.49 -7.86
N GLY A 180 4.22 15.87 -8.00
CA GLY A 180 5.09 16.09 -9.14
C GLY A 180 4.57 15.41 -10.39
N PHE A 181 4.49 16.17 -11.49
CA PHE A 181 4.25 15.61 -12.82
C PHE A 181 5.51 14.90 -13.35
N LEU A 182 6.68 15.48 -13.10
CA LEU A 182 7.97 14.93 -13.54
C LEU A 182 8.37 13.72 -12.69
N LYS A 183 8.95 12.72 -13.33
CA LYS A 183 9.61 11.56 -12.73
C LYS A 183 11.10 11.70 -12.99
N LYS A 184 11.91 11.59 -11.93
CA LYS A 184 13.36 11.63 -12.04
C LYS A 184 13.88 10.24 -12.38
N PRO A 185 14.86 10.10 -13.25
CA PRO A 185 15.52 8.81 -13.50
C PRO A 185 16.22 8.32 -12.24
N GLY A 186 16.39 7.02 -12.13
CA GLY A 186 17.09 6.36 -11.03
C GLY A 186 16.38 5.11 -10.54
N THR A 187 16.86 4.57 -9.41
CA THR A 187 16.34 3.33 -8.84
C THR A 187 15.65 3.60 -7.50
N ILE A 188 14.36 3.36 -7.45
CA ILE A 188 13.61 3.36 -6.19
C ILE A 188 14.00 2.10 -5.42
N ARG A 189 14.44 2.27 -4.18
CA ARG A 189 14.78 1.16 -3.29
C ARG A 189 13.63 0.90 -2.35
N VAL A 190 13.31 -0.38 -2.19
CA VAL A 190 12.29 -0.89 -1.27
C VAL A 190 12.95 -1.86 -0.32
N VAL A 191 12.71 -1.70 0.97
CA VAL A 191 13.15 -2.62 2.02
C VAL A 191 11.93 -3.16 2.74
N ILE A 192 11.78 -4.48 2.75
CA ILE A 192 10.79 -5.21 3.55
C ILE A 192 11.47 -5.60 4.85
N GLY A 193 10.96 -5.09 5.96
CA GLY A 193 11.46 -5.44 7.30
C GLY A 193 10.93 -6.79 7.79
N GLU A 194 11.52 -7.28 8.88
CA GLU A 194 11.06 -8.48 9.58
C GLU A 194 9.60 -8.35 10.02
N PRO A 195 8.78 -9.41 9.89
CA PRO A 195 7.42 -9.42 10.38
C PRO A 195 7.37 -9.20 11.90
N ILE A 196 6.57 -8.24 12.32
CA ILE A 196 6.38 -7.92 13.74
C ILE A 196 5.11 -8.63 14.23
N ASP A 197 5.26 -9.50 15.22
CA ASP A 197 4.14 -10.18 15.86
C ASP A 197 3.28 -9.17 16.64
N SER A 198 1.97 -9.31 16.54
CA SER A 198 0.99 -8.45 17.22
C SER A 198 0.53 -9.01 18.57
N THR A 199 0.87 -10.26 18.90
CA THR A 199 0.38 -10.98 20.07
C THR A 199 0.83 -10.31 21.36
N GLY A 200 -0.14 -10.05 22.27
CA GLY A 200 0.12 -9.48 23.59
C GLY A 200 0.52 -8.01 23.62
N LYS A 201 0.65 -7.35 22.47
CA LYS A 201 1.06 -5.94 22.38
C LYS A 201 -0.10 -4.96 22.50
N LYS A 202 0.18 -3.76 22.98
CA LYS A 202 -0.75 -2.63 22.93
C LYS A 202 -0.70 -1.95 21.56
N PRO A 203 -1.80 -1.35 21.05
CA PRO A 203 -1.83 -0.74 19.73
C PRO A 203 -0.79 0.37 19.50
N ARG A 204 -0.51 1.17 20.53
CA ARG A 204 0.49 2.24 20.44
C ARG A 204 1.93 1.69 20.41
N GLU A 205 2.19 0.67 21.19
CA GLU A 205 3.47 -0.04 21.24
C GLU A 205 3.80 -0.67 19.88
N LEU A 206 2.87 -1.48 19.34
CA LEU A 206 3.02 -2.08 18.01
C LEU A 206 3.19 -1.02 16.91
N SER A 207 2.43 0.08 16.96
CA SER A 207 2.54 1.16 15.98
C SER A 207 3.90 1.86 16.04
N GLU A 208 4.47 2.05 17.23
CA GLU A 208 5.80 2.65 17.38
C GLU A 208 6.92 1.71 16.94
N GLU A 209 6.83 0.41 17.25
CA GLU A 209 7.77 -0.62 16.78
C GLU A 209 7.79 -0.69 15.24
N VAL A 210 6.62 -0.68 14.61
CA VAL A 210 6.51 -0.63 13.14
C VAL A 210 7.12 0.64 12.58
N LYS A 211 6.91 1.78 13.24
CA LYS A 211 7.49 3.06 12.82
C LYS A 211 9.01 3.01 12.89
N GLN A 212 9.58 2.51 13.98
CA GLN A 212 11.03 2.34 14.14
C GLN A 212 11.62 1.42 13.06
N SER A 213 10.94 0.32 12.74
CA SER A 213 11.35 -0.56 11.65
C SER A 213 11.33 0.13 10.28
N ILE A 214 10.30 0.92 9.99
CA ILE A 214 10.23 1.71 8.75
C ILE A 214 11.33 2.77 8.70
N GLU A 215 11.60 3.47 9.81
CA GLU A 215 12.67 4.47 9.90
C GLU A 215 14.07 3.84 9.73
N ALA A 216 14.30 2.67 10.31
CA ALA A 216 15.53 1.89 10.11
C ALA A 216 15.71 1.48 8.63
N GLY A 217 14.64 1.02 7.98
CA GLY A 217 14.66 0.72 6.56
C GLY A 217 14.94 1.95 5.68
N LEU A 218 14.40 3.12 6.02
CA LEU A 218 14.69 4.38 5.33
C LEU A 218 16.16 4.81 5.52
N ALA A 219 16.71 4.66 6.74
CA ALA A 219 18.12 4.92 7.01
C ALA A 219 19.04 4.01 6.19
N ARG A 220 18.72 2.71 6.10
CA ARG A 220 19.44 1.75 5.25
C ARG A 220 19.41 2.14 3.77
N ILE A 221 18.27 2.62 3.26
CA ILE A 221 18.13 3.11 1.89
C ILE A 221 19.00 4.35 1.64
N ALA A 222 19.12 5.24 2.63
CA ALA A 222 19.88 6.49 2.51
C ALA A 222 21.40 6.28 2.56
N SER A 223 21.88 5.22 3.23
CA SER A 223 23.32 4.91 3.41
C SER A 223 23.93 4.12 2.26
N SER A 224 23.16 3.71 1.29
CA SER A 224 23.56 2.86 0.16
C SER A 224 23.37 3.60 -1.16
#